data_a2d4cb060119efd4e5af0cce9daaaf88
#
_entry.id   a2d4cb060119efd4e5af0cce9daaaf88
#
_cell.length_a   1.000
_cell.length_b   1.000
_cell.length_c   1.000
_cell.angle_alpha   90.00
_cell.angle_beta   90.00
_cell.angle_gamma   90.00
#
_symmetry.space_group_name_H-M   'P 1'
#
loop_
_entity.id
_entity.type
_entity.pdbx_description
1 polymer ?
#
loop_
_entity_poly.entity_id
_entity_poly.type
_entity_poly.pdbx_seq_one_letter_code
_entity_poly.pdbx_strand_id
1 'polypeptide(L)'
;MNAHAFNSPCLACSSKHTCMPEELIEKLRDKKPGQGDNISPTSNHIFLEANSMIFHQGDPFHSIFMVQSGCVKTISVSKNGEESLDGIYFPGEFIGLNSISADFYSYFAVTASSTVLCKIPYRNLQIVSSVEPSLSTHFIGAVSKQLSREIIWRKFVTKSKMKERLIGFLLDVSDRFVLEDGPKNEFKLPINMQEISYLLDMRNETLSRQISELNKEGFIKIVKGIVTINNRAELESMLDKNFVLDEPNKRSPHAKKV
;
A
#
# COMPACT_ATOMS: atom_id res chain seq x y z
N MET A 1 -16.06 -14.61 36.47
CA MET A 1 -15.76 -15.31 35.20
C MET A 1 -15.77 -14.26 34.11
N ASN A 2 -14.61 -13.66 33.83
CA ASN A 2 -14.50 -12.56 32.88
C ASN A 2 -14.42 -13.14 31.48
N ALA A 3 -15.49 -12.96 30.70
CA ALA A 3 -15.43 -13.09 29.26
C ALA A 3 -14.48 -11.98 28.78
N HIS A 4 -13.24 -12.32 28.40
CA HIS A 4 -12.38 -11.42 27.67
C HIS A 4 -13.09 -11.15 26.35
N ALA A 5 -13.74 -9.99 26.27
CA ALA A 5 -14.31 -9.46 25.05
C ALA A 5 -13.14 -9.41 24.05
N PHE A 6 -13.28 -10.14 22.95
CA PHE A 6 -12.39 -10.10 21.79
C PHE A 6 -12.51 -8.71 21.18
N ASN A 7 -11.78 -7.76 21.72
CA ASN A 7 -11.70 -6.42 21.19
C ASN A 7 -10.71 -6.49 20.02
N SER A 8 -11.18 -7.06 18.90
CA SER A 8 -10.35 -7.17 17.71
C SER A 8 -10.11 -5.75 17.17
N PRO A 9 -8.86 -5.28 17.12
CA PRO A 9 -8.53 -3.98 16.55
C PRO A 9 -8.98 -3.86 15.08
N CYS A 10 -9.27 -4.99 14.42
CA CYS A 10 -9.78 -5.04 13.05
C CYS A 10 -11.19 -4.47 12.88
N LEU A 11 -12.04 -4.49 13.90
CA LEU A 11 -13.40 -3.92 13.82
C LEU A 11 -13.39 -2.40 13.64
N ALA A 12 -12.41 -1.71 14.21
CA ALA A 12 -12.23 -0.26 14.08
C ALA A 12 -11.24 0.12 12.96
N CYS A 13 -10.71 -0.86 12.21
CA CYS A 13 -9.69 -0.62 11.20
C CYS A 13 -10.28 0.00 9.93
N SER A 14 -9.68 1.09 9.43
CA SER A 14 -10.06 1.73 8.18
C SER A 14 -9.89 0.82 6.96
N SER A 15 -8.95 -0.12 7.02
CA SER A 15 -8.65 -1.10 5.95
C SER A 15 -9.40 -2.44 6.12
N LYS A 16 -10.38 -2.55 7.03
CA LYS A 16 -11.11 -3.80 7.31
C LYS A 16 -11.73 -4.44 6.06
N HIS A 17 -12.28 -3.64 5.15
CA HIS A 17 -12.89 -4.14 3.91
C HIS A 17 -11.89 -4.70 2.90
N THR A 18 -10.62 -4.32 2.99
CA THR A 18 -9.56 -4.80 2.09
C THR A 18 -8.84 -6.00 2.66
N CYS A 19 -8.50 -5.95 3.95
CA CYS A 19 -7.71 -6.97 4.63
C CYS A 19 -8.55 -8.13 5.14
N MET A 20 -9.60 -7.82 5.92
CA MET A 20 -10.45 -8.82 6.55
C MET A 20 -11.87 -8.28 6.71
N PRO A 21 -12.84 -8.76 5.92
CA PRO A 21 -14.23 -8.36 6.03
C PRO A 21 -14.80 -8.61 7.44
N GLU A 22 -15.70 -7.76 7.86
CA GLU A 22 -16.33 -7.83 9.20
C GLU A 22 -17.02 -9.19 9.44
N GLU A 23 -17.72 -9.70 8.42
CA GLU A 23 -18.35 -11.02 8.45
C GLU A 23 -17.36 -12.17 8.74
N LEU A 24 -16.13 -12.03 8.26
CA LEU A 24 -15.08 -13.02 8.46
C LEU A 24 -14.51 -12.94 9.89
N ILE A 25 -14.38 -11.73 10.43
CA ILE A 25 -13.97 -11.50 11.83
C ILE A 25 -15.02 -12.10 12.77
N GLU A 26 -16.31 -11.90 12.50
CA GLU A 26 -17.39 -12.48 13.30
C GLU A 26 -17.39 -14.02 13.26
N LYS A 27 -17.25 -14.62 12.09
CA LYS A 27 -17.13 -16.08 11.94
C LYS A 27 -15.96 -16.67 12.72
N LEU A 28 -14.83 -15.97 12.76
CA LEU A 28 -13.64 -16.40 13.50
C LEU A 28 -13.84 -16.24 15.02
N ARG A 29 -14.62 -15.24 15.44
CA ARG A 29 -14.97 -14.99 16.84
C ARG A 29 -15.86 -16.08 17.42
N ASP A 30 -16.82 -16.58 16.61
CA ASP A 30 -17.80 -17.59 17.05
C ASP A 30 -17.21 -19.01 17.09
N LYS A 31 -16.14 -19.27 16.37
CA LYS A 31 -15.42 -20.54 16.44
C LYS A 31 -14.54 -20.58 17.68
N LYS A 32 -14.95 -21.36 18.68
CA LYS A 32 -14.12 -21.62 19.86
C LYS A 32 -12.78 -22.20 19.42
N PRO A 33 -11.64 -21.61 19.79
CA PRO A 33 -10.35 -22.23 19.56
C PRO A 33 -10.31 -23.56 20.30
N GLY A 34 -9.87 -24.63 19.63
CA GLY A 34 -9.50 -25.88 20.27
C GLY A 34 -8.43 -25.60 21.32
N GLN A 35 -8.46 -26.33 22.43
CA GLN A 35 -7.56 -26.17 23.56
C GLN A 35 -6.10 -26.06 23.09
N GLY A 36 -5.50 -24.90 23.25
CA GLY A 36 -4.05 -24.71 23.15
C GLY A 36 -3.55 -23.42 22.49
N ASP A 37 -4.25 -22.87 21.53
CA ASP A 37 -3.71 -21.71 20.82
C ASP A 37 -4.70 -20.54 20.76
N ASN A 38 -4.35 -19.45 21.44
CA ASN A 38 -4.95 -18.12 21.20
C ASN A 38 -4.52 -17.61 19.81
N ILE A 39 -5.02 -18.27 18.75
CA ILE A 39 -4.71 -17.88 17.38
C ILE A 39 -5.64 -16.75 17.02
N SER A 40 -5.21 -15.53 17.28
CA SER A 40 -5.78 -14.38 16.62
C SER A 40 -5.26 -14.34 15.18
N PRO A 41 -6.12 -14.31 14.17
CA PRO A 41 -5.69 -14.14 12.78
C PRO A 41 -4.96 -12.81 12.57
N THR A 42 -5.25 -11.86 13.42
CA THR A 42 -4.66 -10.54 13.41
C THR A 42 -3.76 -10.38 14.61
N SER A 43 -2.53 -10.31 14.34
CA SER A 43 -1.51 -9.96 15.28
C SER A 43 -1.43 -8.46 15.51
N ASN A 44 -0.57 -8.10 16.37
CA ASN A 44 -0.27 -6.79 16.88
C ASN A 44 -0.20 -5.70 15.80
N HIS A 45 -0.90 -4.60 16.03
CA HIS A 45 -0.61 -3.35 15.37
C HIS A 45 0.76 -2.87 15.83
N ILE A 46 1.63 -2.55 14.89
CA ILE A 46 2.96 -2.02 15.16
C ILE A 46 2.95 -0.56 14.70
N PHE A 47 3.19 0.35 15.64
CA PHE A 47 3.44 1.74 15.33
C PHE A 47 4.94 1.94 15.11
N LEU A 48 5.31 2.57 14.01
CA LEU A 48 6.67 2.88 13.62
C LEU A 48 6.77 4.33 13.18
N GLU A 49 7.82 5.01 13.65
CA GLU A 49 8.16 6.34 13.17
C GLU A 49 8.68 6.29 11.72
N ALA A 50 8.75 7.45 11.07
CA ALA A 50 9.34 7.56 9.75
C ALA A 50 10.79 7.08 9.73
N ASN A 51 11.22 6.45 8.63
CA ASN A 51 12.55 5.85 8.44
C ASN A 51 12.89 4.69 9.39
N SER A 52 11.88 4.04 9.96
CA SER A 52 12.07 2.83 10.76
C SER A 52 12.14 1.59 9.87
N MET A 53 13.11 0.70 10.15
CA MET A 53 13.23 -0.58 9.47
C MET A 53 12.15 -1.55 9.95
N ILE A 54 11.48 -2.23 9.01
CA ILE A 54 10.49 -3.26 9.29
C ILE A 54 11.15 -4.64 9.23
N PHE A 55 11.93 -4.90 8.18
CA PHE A 55 12.78 -6.08 8.02
C PHE A 55 13.91 -5.79 7.03
N HIS A 56 14.99 -6.58 7.11
CA HIS A 56 16.14 -6.50 6.22
C HIS A 56 16.03 -7.52 5.09
N GLN A 57 16.68 -7.20 3.98
CA GLN A 57 16.93 -8.18 2.92
C GLN A 57 17.78 -9.32 3.46
N GLY A 58 17.33 -10.56 3.27
CA GLY A 58 17.97 -11.77 3.79
C GLY A 58 17.47 -12.23 5.15
N ASP A 59 16.68 -11.44 5.88
CA ASP A 59 16.07 -11.91 7.12
C ASP A 59 15.12 -13.09 6.85
N PRO A 60 15.02 -14.07 7.76
CA PRO A 60 14.07 -15.19 7.63
C PRO A 60 12.63 -14.68 7.52
N PHE A 61 11.87 -15.24 6.57
CA PHE A 61 10.47 -14.88 6.39
C PHE A 61 9.58 -15.51 7.47
N HIS A 62 8.84 -14.68 8.19
CA HIS A 62 7.90 -15.13 9.23
C HIS A 62 6.53 -14.48 9.13
N SER A 63 6.42 -13.34 8.50
CA SER A 63 5.18 -12.54 8.50
C SER A 63 5.02 -11.75 7.21
N ILE A 64 3.80 -11.53 6.82
CA ILE A 64 3.42 -10.46 5.90
C ILE A 64 2.94 -9.27 6.73
N PHE A 65 3.00 -8.10 6.15
CA PHE A 65 2.54 -6.88 6.80
C PHE A 65 1.54 -6.18 5.89
N MET A 66 0.47 -5.64 6.47
CA MET A 66 -0.45 -4.76 5.75
C MET A 66 -0.29 -3.35 6.31
N VAL A 67 -0.20 -2.38 5.43
CA VAL A 67 -0.18 -0.97 5.83
C VAL A 67 -1.60 -0.57 6.26
N GLN A 68 -1.75 -0.15 7.51
CA GLN A 68 -3.03 0.36 8.02
C GLN A 68 -3.12 1.89 7.82
N SER A 69 -2.05 2.60 8.14
CA SER A 69 -1.92 4.03 7.88
C SER A 69 -0.45 4.38 7.62
N GLY A 70 -0.20 5.51 7.01
CA GLY A 70 1.14 5.93 6.64
C GLY A 70 1.60 5.34 5.30
N CYS A 71 2.90 5.18 5.13
CA CYS A 71 3.52 4.74 3.88
C CYS A 71 4.80 3.96 4.13
N VAL A 72 5.01 2.90 3.37
CA VAL A 72 6.23 2.07 3.41
C VAL A 72 6.88 2.07 2.03
N LYS A 73 8.20 2.09 2.00
CA LYS A 73 9.02 1.89 0.80
C LYS A 73 9.81 0.60 0.90
N THR A 74 10.02 -0.06 -0.24
CA THR A 74 10.88 -1.22 -0.34
C THR A 74 12.08 -0.91 -1.20
N ILE A 75 13.23 -1.40 -0.77
CA ILE A 75 14.53 -1.11 -1.39
C ILE A 75 15.26 -2.43 -1.53
N SER A 76 15.72 -2.77 -2.72
CA SER A 76 16.66 -3.86 -2.93
C SER A 76 18.09 -3.34 -3.10
N VAL A 77 19.04 -4.13 -2.65
CA VAL A 77 20.47 -3.87 -2.85
C VAL A 77 21.03 -4.96 -3.74
N SER A 78 21.60 -4.54 -4.87
CA SER A 78 22.25 -5.46 -5.80
C SER A 78 23.55 -6.01 -5.23
N LYS A 79 24.11 -7.05 -5.85
CA LYS A 79 25.44 -7.60 -5.47
C LYS A 79 26.55 -6.57 -5.56
N ASN A 80 26.39 -5.53 -6.35
CA ASN A 80 27.37 -4.45 -6.51
C ASN A 80 27.16 -3.32 -5.49
N GLY A 81 26.20 -3.46 -4.56
CA GLY A 81 25.88 -2.45 -3.55
C GLY A 81 24.98 -1.30 -4.05
N GLU A 82 24.43 -1.41 -5.25
CA GLU A 82 23.52 -0.40 -5.78
C GLU A 82 22.12 -0.58 -5.17
N GLU A 83 21.59 0.50 -4.60
CA GLU A 83 20.24 0.56 -4.06
C GLU A 83 19.21 0.89 -5.15
N SER A 84 18.11 0.19 -5.15
CA SER A 84 16.97 0.44 -6.03
C SER A 84 15.68 0.52 -5.21
N LEU A 85 14.88 1.54 -5.45
CA LEU A 85 13.53 1.62 -4.92
C LEU A 85 12.62 0.68 -5.72
N ASP A 86 12.11 -0.38 -5.08
CA ASP A 86 11.28 -1.38 -5.75
C ASP A 86 9.79 -1.00 -5.74
N GLY A 87 9.34 -0.32 -4.70
CA GLY A 87 7.94 0.07 -4.58
C GLY A 87 7.63 0.94 -3.39
N ILE A 88 6.41 1.50 -3.43
CA ILE A 88 5.80 2.26 -2.34
C ILE A 88 4.45 1.62 -2.04
N TYR A 89 4.19 1.43 -0.74
CA TYR A 89 2.99 0.76 -0.25
C TYR A 89 2.19 1.69 0.64
N PHE A 90 0.89 1.76 0.36
CA PHE A 90 -0.08 2.64 1.00
C PHE A 90 -1.11 1.82 1.81
N PRO A 91 -2.02 2.46 2.56
CA PRO A 91 -3.04 1.76 3.33
C PRO A 91 -3.83 0.74 2.51
N GLY A 92 -3.96 -0.47 3.06
CA GLY A 92 -4.61 -1.61 2.41
C GLY A 92 -3.69 -2.48 1.54
N GLU A 93 -2.41 -2.14 1.38
CA GLU A 93 -1.45 -2.92 0.61
C GLU A 93 -0.57 -3.79 1.50
N PHE A 94 -0.17 -4.96 0.96
CA PHE A 94 0.63 -5.95 1.65
C PHE A 94 2.10 -5.85 1.28
N ILE A 95 2.96 -6.09 2.26
CA ILE A 95 4.42 -6.13 2.12
C ILE A 95 4.90 -7.52 2.54
N GLY A 96 5.91 -8.06 1.85
CA GLY A 96 6.47 -9.39 2.13
C GLY A 96 5.81 -10.52 1.36
N LEU A 97 4.86 -10.25 0.44
CA LEU A 97 4.17 -11.31 -0.31
C LEU A 97 5.10 -12.15 -1.18
N ASN A 98 6.08 -11.54 -1.83
CA ASN A 98 7.06 -12.24 -2.66
C ASN A 98 8.02 -13.13 -1.86
N SER A 99 8.11 -12.94 -0.55
CA SER A 99 8.95 -13.71 0.36
C SER A 99 8.31 -15.05 0.79
N ILE A 100 7.01 -15.23 0.52
CA ILE A 100 6.28 -16.48 0.85
C ILE A 100 6.92 -17.72 0.19
N SER A 101 7.46 -17.55 -1.02
CA SER A 101 8.08 -18.65 -1.79
C SER A 101 9.59 -18.76 -1.60
N ALA A 102 10.22 -17.80 -0.90
CA ALA A 102 11.66 -17.69 -0.81
C ALA A 102 12.24 -18.03 0.57
N ASP A 103 11.39 -18.18 1.60
CA ASP A 103 11.75 -18.37 3.01
C ASP A 103 12.59 -17.24 3.63
N PHE A 104 12.85 -16.18 2.89
CA PHE A 104 13.55 -14.97 3.34
C PHE A 104 13.01 -13.74 2.63
N TYR A 105 13.21 -12.56 3.25
CA TYR A 105 12.85 -11.28 2.63
C TYR A 105 13.85 -10.93 1.54
N SER A 106 13.37 -10.64 0.33
CA SER A 106 14.20 -10.34 -0.85
C SER A 106 14.58 -8.87 -0.99
N TYR A 107 14.07 -7.99 -0.10
CA TYR A 107 14.30 -6.55 -0.08
C TYR A 107 14.25 -6.01 1.35
N PHE A 108 14.70 -4.78 1.55
CA PHE A 108 14.48 -4.03 2.78
C PHE A 108 13.10 -3.38 2.74
N ALA A 109 12.40 -3.34 3.87
CA ALA A 109 11.18 -2.55 4.03
C ALA A 109 11.38 -1.48 5.10
N VAL A 110 11.10 -0.22 4.74
CA VAL A 110 11.34 0.95 5.57
C VAL A 110 10.11 1.85 5.54
N THR A 111 9.71 2.38 6.68
CA THR A 111 8.62 3.36 6.74
C THR A 111 9.04 4.68 6.08
N ALA A 112 8.23 5.21 5.18
CA ALA A 112 8.45 6.51 4.55
C ALA A 112 7.81 7.68 5.34
N SER A 113 6.84 7.36 6.20
CA SER A 113 6.20 8.29 7.15
C SER A 113 5.93 7.56 8.46
N SER A 114 5.40 8.24 9.47
CA SER A 114 4.83 7.56 10.64
C SER A 114 3.76 6.59 10.15
N THR A 115 3.87 5.32 10.53
CA THR A 115 3.13 4.22 9.90
C THR A 115 2.60 3.26 10.96
N VAL A 116 1.37 2.83 10.79
CA VAL A 116 0.79 1.71 11.52
C VAL A 116 0.72 0.50 10.59
N LEU A 117 1.30 -0.60 11.03
CA LEU A 117 1.30 -1.87 10.31
C LEU A 117 0.47 -2.91 11.08
N CYS A 118 -0.25 -3.72 10.32
CA CYS A 118 -0.80 -4.97 10.81
C CYS A 118 0.17 -6.10 10.46
N LYS A 119 0.84 -6.67 11.46
CA LYS A 119 1.72 -7.82 11.29
C LYS A 119 0.89 -9.09 11.26
N ILE A 120 0.99 -9.88 10.22
CA ILE A 120 0.26 -11.13 10.00
C ILE A 120 1.28 -12.27 9.95
N PRO A 121 1.48 -13.04 11.03
CA PRO A 121 2.34 -14.20 11.00
C PRO A 121 1.84 -15.20 9.95
N TYR A 122 2.70 -15.61 9.04
CA TYR A 122 2.29 -16.47 7.92
C TYR A 122 1.72 -17.81 8.39
N ARG A 123 2.28 -18.37 9.48
CA ARG A 123 1.74 -19.58 10.12
C ARG A 123 0.29 -19.40 10.57
N ASN A 124 -0.04 -18.24 11.15
CA ASN A 124 -1.41 -17.96 11.60
C ASN A 124 -2.37 -17.88 10.40
N LEU A 125 -1.95 -17.25 9.32
CA LEU A 125 -2.72 -17.21 8.08
C LEU A 125 -3.04 -18.62 7.57
N GLN A 126 -2.06 -19.53 7.56
CA GLN A 126 -2.26 -20.93 7.15
C GLN A 126 -3.26 -21.67 8.04
N ILE A 127 -3.12 -21.54 9.37
CA ILE A 127 -4.01 -22.20 10.34
C ILE A 127 -5.44 -21.68 10.19
N VAL A 128 -5.61 -20.35 10.17
CA VAL A 128 -6.94 -19.73 10.05
C VAL A 128 -7.59 -20.07 8.72
N SER A 129 -6.82 -20.13 7.63
CA SER A 129 -7.31 -20.52 6.31
C SER A 129 -7.79 -21.98 6.26
N SER A 130 -7.21 -22.89 7.05
CA SER A 130 -7.69 -24.26 7.16
C SER A 130 -9.00 -24.40 7.93
N VAL A 131 -9.28 -23.47 8.85
CA VAL A 131 -10.49 -23.45 9.66
C VAL A 131 -11.63 -22.69 8.95
N GLU A 132 -11.30 -21.64 8.23
CA GLU A 132 -12.24 -20.79 7.48
C GLU A 132 -11.72 -20.56 6.05
N PRO A 133 -12.09 -21.42 5.10
CA PRO A 133 -11.60 -21.35 3.71
C PRO A 133 -11.93 -20.03 2.98
N SER A 134 -13.00 -19.34 3.39
CA SER A 134 -13.38 -18.05 2.79
C SER A 134 -12.32 -16.96 3.02
N LEU A 135 -11.50 -17.09 4.08
CA LEU A 135 -10.36 -16.21 4.30
C LEU A 135 -9.29 -16.34 3.22
N SER A 136 -9.00 -17.57 2.79
CA SER A 136 -8.04 -17.81 1.70
C SER A 136 -8.52 -17.14 0.40
N THR A 137 -9.79 -17.28 0.08
CA THR A 137 -10.39 -16.66 -1.12
C THR A 137 -10.29 -15.14 -1.05
N HIS A 138 -10.60 -14.56 0.10
CA HIS A 138 -10.50 -13.11 0.30
C HIS A 138 -9.06 -12.62 0.18
N PHE A 139 -8.12 -13.32 0.83
CA PHE A 139 -6.69 -12.98 0.78
C PHE A 139 -6.13 -13.07 -0.64
N ILE A 140 -6.43 -14.16 -1.37
CA ILE A 140 -6.04 -14.32 -2.78
C ILE A 140 -6.61 -13.18 -3.62
N GLY A 141 -7.87 -12.78 -3.40
CA GLY A 141 -8.49 -11.66 -4.08
C GLY A 141 -7.75 -10.33 -3.83
N ALA A 142 -7.35 -10.05 -2.59
CA ALA A 142 -6.59 -8.87 -2.23
C ALA A 142 -5.19 -8.86 -2.87
N VAL A 143 -4.49 -9.99 -2.84
CA VAL A 143 -3.18 -10.18 -3.51
C VAL A 143 -3.30 -10.00 -5.03
N SER A 144 -4.32 -10.59 -5.63
CA SER A 144 -4.58 -10.46 -7.07
C SER A 144 -4.84 -9.01 -7.48
N LYS A 145 -5.60 -8.28 -6.67
CA LYS A 145 -5.86 -6.85 -6.89
C LYS A 145 -4.56 -6.03 -6.81
N GLN A 146 -3.72 -6.29 -5.81
CA GLN A 146 -2.43 -5.63 -5.68
C GLN A 146 -1.52 -5.92 -6.88
N LEU A 147 -1.40 -7.18 -7.29
CA LEU A 147 -0.61 -7.59 -8.45
C LEU A 147 -1.11 -6.91 -9.75
N SER A 148 -2.43 -6.87 -9.96
CA SER A 148 -3.03 -6.19 -11.11
C SER A 148 -2.64 -4.72 -11.15
N ARG A 149 -2.68 -4.03 -10.00
CA ARG A 149 -2.29 -2.63 -9.88
C ARG A 149 -0.80 -2.42 -10.20
N GLU A 150 0.09 -3.28 -9.71
CA GLU A 150 1.52 -3.21 -10.02
C GLU A 150 1.79 -3.40 -11.52
N ILE A 151 1.09 -4.34 -12.17
CA ILE A 151 1.18 -4.56 -13.63
C ILE A 151 0.71 -3.31 -14.39
N ILE A 152 -0.41 -2.72 -13.98
CA ILE A 152 -0.96 -1.51 -14.60
C ILE A 152 0.03 -0.36 -14.43
N TRP A 153 0.55 -0.15 -13.23
CA TRP A 153 1.55 0.89 -12.95
C TRP A 153 2.81 0.73 -13.81
N ARG A 154 3.36 -0.48 -13.89
CA ARG A 154 4.54 -0.76 -14.73
C ARG A 154 4.28 -0.46 -16.21
N LYS A 155 3.12 -0.86 -16.74
CA LYS A 155 2.72 -0.53 -18.11
C LYS A 155 2.61 0.97 -18.33
N PHE A 156 2.07 1.68 -17.34
CA PHE A 156 1.96 3.13 -17.39
C PHE A 156 3.33 3.80 -17.45
N VAL A 157 4.23 3.48 -16.55
CA VAL A 157 5.59 4.05 -16.53
C VAL A 157 6.34 3.76 -17.83
N THR A 158 6.19 2.57 -18.40
CA THR A 158 6.92 2.21 -19.63
C THR A 158 6.36 2.83 -20.93
N LYS A 159 5.05 3.14 -20.96
CA LYS A 159 4.39 3.61 -22.20
C LYS A 159 4.10 5.10 -22.23
N SER A 160 3.98 5.74 -21.07
CA SER A 160 3.61 7.15 -20.98
C SER A 160 4.81 8.08 -21.16
N LYS A 161 4.53 9.31 -21.60
CA LYS A 161 5.52 10.38 -21.63
C LYS A 161 5.92 10.80 -20.22
N MET A 162 7.10 11.42 -20.07
CA MET A 162 7.64 11.79 -18.76
C MET A 162 6.70 12.72 -17.96
N LYS A 163 6.05 13.69 -18.60
CA LYS A 163 5.06 14.58 -17.96
C LYS A 163 3.84 13.79 -17.46
N GLU A 164 3.35 12.86 -18.27
CA GLU A 164 2.22 11.99 -17.89
C GLU A 164 2.56 11.07 -16.70
N ARG A 165 3.78 10.50 -16.66
CA ARG A 165 4.25 9.68 -15.53
C ARG A 165 4.22 10.45 -14.21
N LEU A 166 4.71 11.70 -14.23
CA LEU A 166 4.67 12.57 -13.06
C LEU A 166 3.24 12.90 -12.64
N ILE A 167 2.39 13.28 -13.60
CA ILE A 167 0.98 13.59 -13.34
C ILE A 167 0.27 12.38 -12.73
N GLY A 168 0.42 11.18 -13.34
CA GLY A 168 -0.18 9.95 -12.84
C GLY A 168 0.29 9.60 -11.43
N PHE A 169 1.58 9.77 -11.13
CA PHE A 169 2.12 9.57 -9.79
C PHE A 169 1.49 10.53 -8.76
N LEU A 170 1.43 11.83 -9.08
CA LEU A 170 0.88 12.84 -8.18
C LEU A 170 -0.61 12.60 -7.90
N LEU A 171 -1.37 12.20 -8.91
CA LEU A 171 -2.79 11.84 -8.76
C LEU A 171 -2.96 10.58 -7.93
N ASP A 172 -2.19 9.52 -8.19
CA ASP A 172 -2.23 8.28 -7.42
C ASP A 172 -1.89 8.49 -5.93
N VAL A 173 -0.85 9.27 -5.64
CA VAL A 173 -0.50 9.63 -4.25
C VAL A 173 -1.59 10.47 -3.61
N SER A 174 -2.17 11.44 -4.33
CA SER A 174 -3.24 12.27 -3.80
C SER A 174 -4.50 11.49 -3.43
N ASP A 175 -4.79 10.39 -4.15
CA ASP A 175 -5.94 9.54 -3.88
C ASP A 175 -5.75 8.63 -2.67
N ARG A 176 -4.50 8.29 -2.37
CA ARG A 176 -4.14 7.33 -1.31
C ARG A 176 -3.64 7.98 -0.04
N PHE A 177 -3.09 9.18 -0.12
CA PHE A 177 -2.41 9.86 0.98
C PHE A 177 -3.08 11.20 1.31
N VAL A 178 -4.37 11.13 1.67
CA VAL A 178 -5.12 12.29 2.14
C VAL A 178 -4.65 12.61 3.57
N LEU A 179 -4.22 13.84 3.82
CA LEU A 179 -4.00 14.34 5.18
C LEU A 179 -5.35 14.32 5.91
N GLU A 180 -5.43 13.62 7.06
CA GLU A 180 -6.69 13.42 7.80
C GLU A 180 -7.40 14.75 8.15
N ASP A 181 -6.63 15.83 8.33
CA ASP A 181 -7.14 17.16 8.69
C ASP A 181 -6.81 18.26 7.68
N GLY A 182 -6.39 17.90 6.46
CA GLY A 182 -5.97 18.86 5.41
C GLY A 182 -6.99 19.07 4.29
N PRO A 183 -6.77 20.09 3.44
CA PRO A 183 -7.52 20.24 2.20
C PRO A 183 -7.38 19.00 1.33
N LYS A 184 -8.47 18.53 0.71
CA LYS A 184 -8.50 17.31 -0.13
C LYS A 184 -7.54 17.34 -1.34
N ASN A 185 -7.02 18.51 -1.68
CA ASN A 185 -6.09 18.72 -2.77
C ASN A 185 -4.63 18.86 -2.30
N GLU A 186 -4.35 18.70 -1.00
CA GLU A 186 -3.01 18.80 -0.43
C GLU A 186 -2.56 17.46 0.16
N PHE A 187 -1.31 17.10 -0.12
CA PHE A 187 -0.66 15.93 0.47
C PHE A 187 0.84 16.14 0.59
N LYS A 188 1.45 15.41 1.52
CA LYS A 188 2.90 15.37 1.67
C LYS A 188 3.48 14.26 0.81
N LEU A 189 4.53 14.55 0.05
CA LEU A 189 5.26 13.51 -0.68
C LEU A 189 5.87 12.52 0.31
N PRO A 190 5.56 11.21 0.19
CA PRO A 190 6.06 10.22 1.14
C PRO A 190 7.53 9.86 0.91
N ILE A 191 8.09 10.22 -0.24
CA ILE A 191 9.45 9.92 -0.67
C ILE A 191 10.14 11.16 -1.24
N ASN A 192 11.46 11.13 -1.31
CA ASN A 192 12.25 12.24 -1.82
C ASN A 192 12.29 12.26 -3.36
N MET A 193 12.85 13.35 -3.92
CA MET A 193 12.91 13.57 -5.38
C MET A 193 13.71 12.50 -6.12
N GLN A 194 14.77 12.00 -5.54
CA GLN A 194 15.58 10.95 -6.15
C GLN A 194 14.81 9.62 -6.20
N GLU A 195 14.10 9.29 -5.13
CA GLU A 195 13.24 8.10 -5.07
C GLU A 195 12.08 8.20 -6.07
N ILE A 196 11.48 9.40 -6.24
CA ILE A 196 10.46 9.63 -7.28
C ILE A 196 11.06 9.43 -8.67
N SER A 197 12.27 9.92 -8.93
CA SER A 197 12.90 9.79 -10.23
C SER A 197 13.16 8.31 -10.60
N TYR A 198 13.57 7.49 -9.63
CA TYR A 198 13.71 6.04 -9.82
C TYR A 198 12.37 5.36 -10.11
N LEU A 199 11.33 5.68 -9.31
CA LEU A 199 10.01 5.10 -9.48
C LEU A 199 9.37 5.40 -10.84
N LEU A 200 9.66 6.61 -11.39
CA LEU A 200 9.12 7.07 -12.67
C LEU A 200 10.04 6.77 -13.85
N ASP A 201 11.16 6.08 -13.63
CA ASP A 201 12.17 5.77 -14.63
C ASP A 201 12.58 7.03 -15.43
N MET A 202 13.06 8.06 -14.71
CA MET A 202 13.53 9.31 -15.30
C MET A 202 14.71 9.89 -14.51
N ARG A 203 15.48 10.77 -15.17
CA ARG A 203 16.59 11.47 -14.50
C ARG A 203 16.06 12.59 -13.59
N ASN A 204 16.77 12.87 -12.49
CA ASN A 204 16.41 13.93 -11.54
C ASN A 204 16.23 15.30 -12.20
N GLU A 205 17.08 15.64 -13.15
CA GLU A 205 17.00 16.92 -13.88
C GLU A 205 15.70 17.00 -14.70
N THR A 206 15.30 15.88 -15.31
CA THR A 206 14.05 15.79 -16.07
C THR A 206 12.84 15.94 -15.15
N LEU A 207 12.85 15.22 -14.00
CA LEU A 207 11.80 15.34 -12.98
C LEU A 207 11.66 16.78 -12.50
N SER A 208 12.77 17.42 -12.11
CA SER A 208 12.80 18.81 -11.63
C SER A 208 12.25 19.78 -12.68
N ARG A 209 12.60 19.59 -13.98
CA ARG A 209 12.07 20.40 -15.07
C ARG A 209 10.57 20.21 -15.22
N GLN A 210 10.06 18.97 -15.20
CA GLN A 210 8.62 18.71 -15.33
C GLN A 210 7.82 19.30 -14.16
N ILE A 211 8.34 19.22 -12.93
CA ILE A 211 7.73 19.86 -11.77
C ILE A 211 7.68 21.39 -11.95
N SER A 212 8.79 21.97 -12.42
CA SER A 212 8.87 23.41 -12.63
C SER A 212 7.88 23.89 -13.73
N GLU A 213 7.71 23.10 -14.78
CA GLU A 213 6.71 23.38 -15.84
C GLU A 213 5.29 23.34 -15.29
N LEU A 214 4.89 22.26 -14.59
CA LEU A 214 3.56 22.14 -13.98
C LEU A 214 3.26 23.24 -12.95
N ASN A 215 4.30 23.67 -12.20
CA ASN A 215 4.17 24.77 -11.24
C ASN A 215 3.99 26.13 -11.94
N LYS A 216 4.75 26.42 -13.01
CA LYS A 216 4.61 27.63 -13.83
C LYS A 216 3.26 27.69 -14.54
N GLU A 217 2.78 26.56 -15.03
CA GLU A 217 1.45 26.42 -15.65
C GLU A 217 0.31 26.53 -14.61
N GLY A 218 0.64 26.54 -13.32
CA GLY A 218 -0.34 26.71 -12.25
C GLY A 218 -1.12 25.44 -11.87
N PHE A 219 -0.79 24.28 -12.41
CA PHE A 219 -1.50 23.02 -12.14
C PHE A 219 -1.21 22.47 -10.75
N ILE A 220 0.02 22.63 -10.29
CA ILE A 220 0.48 22.18 -8.97
C ILE A 220 1.27 23.28 -8.27
N LYS A 221 1.38 23.15 -6.95
CA LYS A 221 2.33 23.92 -6.14
C LYS A 221 3.04 22.98 -5.19
N ILE A 222 4.37 23.05 -5.16
CA ILE A 222 5.17 22.23 -4.22
C ILE A 222 5.95 23.17 -3.30
N VAL A 223 5.70 23.06 -2.00
CA VAL A 223 6.39 23.84 -0.96
C VAL A 223 6.77 22.92 0.19
N LYS A 224 8.07 22.80 0.47
CA LYS A 224 8.60 21.98 1.58
C LYS A 224 8.07 20.53 1.56
N GLY A 225 7.95 19.91 0.37
CA GLY A 225 7.47 18.54 0.21
C GLY A 225 5.94 18.40 0.30
N ILE A 226 5.20 19.49 0.50
CA ILE A 226 3.74 19.51 0.40
C ILE A 226 3.37 19.86 -1.03
N VAL A 227 2.56 19.02 -1.64
CA VAL A 227 1.99 19.22 -2.98
C VAL A 227 0.56 19.68 -2.84
N THR A 228 0.23 20.77 -3.53
CA THR A 228 -1.15 21.23 -3.73
C THR A 228 -1.51 21.04 -5.20
N ILE A 229 -2.58 20.31 -5.50
CA ILE A 229 -3.13 20.18 -6.85
C ILE A 229 -4.19 21.24 -7.04
N ASN A 230 -3.92 22.22 -7.92
CA ASN A 230 -4.82 23.35 -8.14
C ASN A 230 -5.95 23.01 -9.13
N ASN A 231 -5.67 22.21 -10.16
CA ASN A 231 -6.64 21.82 -11.19
C ASN A 231 -6.52 20.33 -11.53
N ARG A 232 -7.20 19.51 -10.74
CA ARG A 232 -7.20 18.06 -10.89
C ARG A 232 -7.78 17.61 -12.23
N ALA A 233 -8.92 18.17 -12.64
CA ALA A 233 -9.62 17.76 -13.85
C ALA A 233 -8.76 17.97 -15.11
N GLU A 234 -7.97 19.03 -15.13
CA GLU A 234 -7.09 19.32 -16.25
C GLU A 234 -5.87 18.39 -16.26
N LEU A 235 -5.29 18.09 -15.09
CA LEU A 235 -4.24 17.06 -14.97
C LEU A 235 -4.74 15.68 -15.46
N GLU A 236 -5.94 15.27 -15.07
CA GLU A 236 -6.55 14.02 -15.53
C GLU A 236 -6.76 14.02 -17.05
N SER A 237 -7.13 15.16 -17.65
CA SER A 237 -7.29 15.30 -19.10
C SER A 237 -5.99 15.17 -19.90
N MET A 238 -4.84 15.41 -19.26
CA MET A 238 -3.51 15.26 -19.86
C MET A 238 -3.03 13.80 -19.91
N LEU A 239 -3.67 12.90 -19.18
CA LEU A 239 -3.37 11.48 -19.22
C LEU A 239 -4.02 10.82 -20.42
N ASP A 240 -3.36 9.83 -21.01
CA ASP A 240 -3.96 9.01 -22.06
C ASP A 240 -5.23 8.33 -21.52
N LYS A 241 -6.37 8.56 -22.19
CA LYS A 241 -7.69 8.01 -21.81
C LYS A 241 -7.74 6.48 -21.80
N ASN A 242 -6.77 5.82 -22.43
CA ASN A 242 -6.63 4.37 -22.40
C ASN A 242 -5.96 3.88 -21.10
N PHE A 243 -5.53 4.78 -20.24
CA PHE A 243 -4.84 4.49 -18.99
C PHE A 243 -5.67 4.94 -17.80
N VAL A 244 -6.57 4.09 -17.37
CA VAL A 244 -7.29 4.27 -16.10
C VAL A 244 -6.45 3.64 -15.01
N LEU A 245 -5.76 4.47 -14.22
CA LEU A 245 -5.34 4.08 -12.88
C LEU A 245 -6.65 3.81 -12.14
N ASP A 246 -6.85 2.61 -11.62
CA ASP A 246 -8.08 2.13 -11.01
C ASP A 246 -8.79 3.23 -10.20
N GLU A 247 -10.07 3.48 -10.50
CA GLU A 247 -10.92 4.34 -9.67
C GLU A 247 -10.92 3.79 -8.24
N PRO A 248 -10.61 4.62 -7.22
CA PRO A 248 -10.75 4.21 -5.84
C PRO A 248 -12.23 3.86 -5.59
N ASN A 249 -12.51 2.58 -5.52
CA ASN A 249 -13.68 2.00 -4.88
C ASN A 249 -15.06 2.52 -5.32
N LYS A 250 -15.38 2.54 -6.63
CA LYS A 250 -16.79 2.45 -7.04
C LYS A 250 -17.29 1.06 -6.71
N ARG A 251 -18.13 0.96 -5.67
CA ARG A 251 -18.84 -0.26 -5.26
C ARG A 251 -19.38 -0.94 -6.52
N SER A 252 -18.93 -2.16 -6.79
CA SER A 252 -19.48 -3.00 -7.85
C SER A 252 -21.02 -3.10 -7.68
N PRO A 253 -21.82 -2.76 -8.70
CA PRO A 253 -23.29 -2.85 -8.60
C PRO A 253 -23.82 -4.28 -8.65
N HIS A 254 -22.99 -5.30 -8.68
CA HIS A 254 -23.38 -6.70 -8.88
C HIS A 254 -23.31 -7.58 -7.63
N ALA A 255 -23.71 -7.06 -6.46
CA ALA A 255 -24.12 -7.90 -5.35
C ALA A 255 -25.66 -7.91 -5.27
N LYS A 256 -26.33 -8.41 -6.32
CA LYS A 256 -27.75 -8.82 -6.25
C LYS A 256 -27.88 -10.21 -6.85
N LYS A 257 -28.25 -11.14 -5.97
CA LYS A 257 -28.88 -12.44 -6.18
C LYS A 257 -28.07 -13.52 -6.93
N VAL A 258 -27.51 -14.44 -6.20
CA VAL A 258 -27.93 -15.85 -6.24
C VAL A 258 -27.99 -16.36 -4.81
#